data_ff66ecd816b9896d56d28a24a6792945
#
_entry.id   ff66ecd816b9896d56d28a24a6792945
#
_cell.length_a   1.000
_cell.length_b   1.000
_cell.length_c   1.000
_cell.angle_alpha   90.00
_cell.angle_beta   90.00
_cell.angle_gamma   90.00
#
_symmetry.space_group_name_H-M   'P 1'
#
loop_
_entity.id
_entity.type
_entity.pdbx_description
1 polymer ?
#
loop_
_entity_poly.entity_id
_entity_poly.type
_entity_poly.pdbx_seq_one_letter_code
_entity_poly.pdbx_strand_id
1 'polypeptide(L)'
;MKFGLFGSAKLNKIENDIDSSLSYNEWIDYNIEAEKLGFESTFTVEHHFTGLGQVSASLNLLTYLAAKTSKIKLGTAVLTLPWHNPVLLAEQVATMDLLSKGRIQLGVGKGYRYNEFKGFKIDMKEANERFDESIDIMVKSWKNKEKWSYAGKFWSFDDIVVEPSCHQLPYPTLWMAAGNHEAIKNVAKKNANLLLDQFSPLDEVIKRVQVYKSELNKNKLNDDTHNRIALARALYIAKDEKEKMEVIEKRMIARSKVDQLSERPDGKNKSSIMTFKAVSYTHLTLPTILRV
;
A
#
# COMPACT_ATOMS: atom_id res chain seq x y z
N MET A 1 9.11 -16.88 -8.45
CA MET A 1 8.05 -15.86 -8.28
C MET A 1 7.37 -16.12 -6.95
N LYS A 2 7.06 -15.06 -6.20
CA LYS A 2 6.36 -15.14 -4.92
C LYS A 2 4.96 -14.60 -5.12
N PHE A 3 3.98 -15.21 -4.50
CA PHE A 3 2.58 -14.78 -4.56
C PHE A 3 2.15 -14.23 -3.22
N GLY A 4 1.44 -13.11 -3.27
CA GLY A 4 0.83 -12.46 -2.11
C GLY A 4 -0.60 -12.06 -2.41
N LEU A 5 -1.32 -11.70 -1.37
CA LEU A 5 -2.65 -11.12 -1.47
C LEU A 5 -2.56 -9.60 -1.42
N PHE A 6 -3.46 -8.94 -2.13
CA PHE A 6 -3.67 -7.50 -2.02
C PHE A 6 -5.16 -7.21 -1.93
N GLY A 7 -5.57 -6.57 -0.87
CA GLY A 7 -6.97 -6.27 -0.66
C GLY A 7 -7.24 -5.60 0.68
N SER A 8 -8.50 -5.60 1.08
CA SER A 8 -8.93 -4.96 2.32
C SER A 8 -10.22 -5.61 2.79
N ALA A 9 -10.39 -5.70 4.09
CA ALA A 9 -11.73 -5.86 4.66
C ALA A 9 -12.61 -4.70 4.20
N LYS A 10 -13.87 -4.96 3.95
CA LYS A 10 -14.83 -3.97 3.52
C LYS A 10 -16.19 -4.27 4.11
N LEU A 11 -16.78 -3.28 4.79
CA LEU A 11 -18.15 -3.38 5.24
C LEU A 11 -19.10 -3.42 4.04
N ASN A 12 -19.91 -4.47 3.94
CA ASN A 12 -21.05 -4.48 3.05
C ASN A 12 -22.22 -3.84 3.80
N LYS A 13 -22.63 -2.63 3.41
CA LYS A 13 -23.88 -2.06 3.90
C LYS A 13 -25.04 -2.89 3.34
N ILE A 14 -25.54 -3.83 4.15
CA ILE A 14 -26.85 -4.40 3.94
C ILE A 14 -27.81 -3.55 4.80
N GLU A 15 -28.97 -3.21 4.27
CA GLU A 15 -29.93 -2.38 4.97
C GLU A 15 -30.31 -3.03 6.31
N ASN A 16 -30.21 -2.26 7.38
CA ASN A 16 -30.85 -2.40 8.68
C ASN A 16 -30.27 -3.26 9.81
N ASP A 17 -29.31 -4.14 9.68
CA ASP A 17 -28.63 -4.71 10.86
C ASP A 17 -27.36 -5.46 10.44
N ILE A 18 -26.20 -4.85 10.68
CA ILE A 18 -24.97 -5.47 10.25
C ILE A 18 -24.02 -5.59 11.41
N ASP A 19 -23.70 -6.84 11.71
CA ASP A 19 -22.47 -7.10 12.41
C ASP A 19 -21.29 -6.66 11.53
N SER A 20 -20.85 -5.41 11.75
CA SER A 20 -19.72 -4.81 11.06
C SER A 20 -18.42 -5.62 11.24
N SER A 21 -18.39 -6.53 12.23
CA SER A 21 -17.25 -7.40 12.49
C SER A 21 -17.14 -8.53 11.46
N LEU A 22 -18.25 -8.96 10.84
CA LEU A 22 -18.27 -10.14 9.96
C LEU A 22 -17.27 -10.03 8.82
N SER A 23 -17.31 -8.93 8.07
CA SER A 23 -16.41 -8.74 6.93
C SER A 23 -14.92 -8.62 7.33
N TYR A 24 -14.65 -8.13 8.54
CA TYR A 24 -13.30 -8.09 9.08
C TYR A 24 -12.84 -9.49 9.50
N ASN A 25 -13.71 -10.28 10.13
CA ASN A 25 -13.41 -11.66 10.50
C ASN A 25 -13.22 -12.54 9.25
N GLU A 26 -14.09 -12.42 8.24
CA GLU A 26 -13.93 -13.11 6.94
C GLU A 26 -12.58 -12.79 6.28
N TRP A 27 -12.16 -11.51 6.32
CA TRP A 27 -10.85 -11.12 5.78
C TRP A 27 -9.70 -11.73 6.58
N ILE A 28 -9.81 -11.81 7.91
CA ILE A 28 -8.81 -12.48 8.77
C ILE A 28 -8.74 -13.98 8.44
N ASP A 29 -9.87 -14.66 8.38
CA ASP A 29 -9.94 -16.10 8.09
C ASP A 29 -9.40 -16.41 6.70
N TYR A 30 -9.72 -15.57 5.72
CA TYR A 30 -9.17 -15.67 4.36
C TYR A 30 -7.63 -15.58 4.35
N ASN A 31 -7.05 -14.70 5.14
CA ASN A 31 -5.60 -14.54 5.23
C ASN A 31 -4.93 -15.67 6.02
N ILE A 32 -5.60 -16.23 7.03
CA ILE A 32 -5.15 -17.44 7.75
C ILE A 32 -5.09 -18.63 6.78
N GLU A 33 -6.13 -18.79 5.96
CA GLU A 33 -6.15 -19.86 4.96
C GLU A 33 -5.10 -19.64 3.87
N ALA A 34 -4.88 -18.40 3.43
CA ALA A 34 -3.81 -18.07 2.49
C ALA A 34 -2.42 -18.45 3.02
N GLU A 35 -2.16 -18.23 4.30
CA GLU A 35 -0.91 -18.69 4.93
C GLU A 35 -0.75 -20.20 4.83
N LYS A 36 -1.80 -20.98 5.09
CA LYS A 36 -1.78 -22.44 4.98
C LYS A 36 -1.53 -22.91 3.55
N LEU A 37 -2.08 -22.18 2.57
CA LEU A 37 -1.89 -22.44 1.14
C LEU A 37 -0.51 -21.99 0.62
N GLY A 38 0.32 -21.35 1.45
CA GLY A 38 1.68 -20.96 1.11
C GLY A 38 1.83 -19.61 0.42
N PHE A 39 0.83 -18.73 0.52
CA PHE A 39 1.02 -17.32 0.12
C PHE A 39 2.06 -16.66 1.00
N GLU A 40 2.99 -15.91 0.40
CA GLU A 40 4.12 -15.34 1.13
C GLU A 40 3.75 -14.06 1.90
N SER A 41 2.79 -13.29 1.38
CA SER A 41 2.47 -11.98 1.95
C SER A 41 1.00 -11.62 1.75
N THR A 42 0.52 -10.73 2.61
CA THR A 42 -0.74 -9.99 2.41
C THR A 42 -0.48 -8.50 2.57
N PHE A 43 -1.06 -7.71 1.68
CA PHE A 43 -0.98 -6.24 1.73
C PHE A 43 -2.38 -5.65 1.84
N THR A 44 -2.59 -4.77 2.81
CA THR A 44 -3.86 -4.06 2.99
C THR A 44 -3.74 -2.57 2.72
N VAL A 45 -4.85 -1.95 2.34
CA VAL A 45 -4.93 -0.53 2.04
C VAL A 45 -5.25 0.30 3.29
N GLU A 46 -4.98 1.61 3.22
CA GLU A 46 -5.51 2.61 4.13
C GLU A 46 -6.38 3.58 3.33
N HIS A 47 -7.64 3.74 3.72
CA HIS A 47 -8.55 4.70 3.11
C HIS A 47 -9.49 5.34 4.13
N HIS A 48 -9.70 6.64 4.00
CA HIS A 48 -10.50 7.44 4.93
C HIS A 48 -11.68 8.13 4.23
N PHE A 49 -12.74 8.39 4.98
CA PHE A 49 -13.88 9.21 4.57
C PHE A 49 -14.55 8.77 3.26
N THR A 50 -14.47 7.48 2.93
CA THR A 50 -14.98 6.96 1.67
C THR A 50 -16.48 6.70 1.68
N GLY A 51 -17.08 6.52 2.84
CA GLY A 51 -18.45 6.01 2.98
C GLY A 51 -18.67 4.58 2.45
N LEU A 52 -17.58 3.90 2.04
CA LEU A 52 -17.61 2.56 1.45
C LEU A 52 -17.18 1.45 2.43
N GLY A 53 -17.00 1.78 3.71
CA GLY A 53 -16.59 0.82 4.74
C GLY A 53 -15.18 0.25 4.55
N GLN A 54 -14.28 1.00 3.91
CA GLN A 54 -12.90 0.56 3.71
C GLN A 54 -12.07 0.69 5.01
N VAL A 55 -11.02 -0.12 5.12
CA VAL A 55 -10.09 -0.09 6.26
C VAL A 55 -9.36 1.26 6.33
N SER A 56 -9.42 1.89 7.51
CA SER A 56 -8.71 3.14 7.81
C SER A 56 -7.53 2.93 8.78
N ALA A 57 -7.65 1.95 9.69
CA ALA A 57 -6.62 1.61 10.68
C ALA A 57 -5.89 0.31 10.28
N SER A 58 -5.15 0.35 9.19
CA SER A 58 -4.52 -0.83 8.60
C SER A 58 -3.50 -1.51 9.53
N LEU A 59 -2.71 -0.74 10.31
CA LEU A 59 -1.78 -1.32 11.28
C LEU A 59 -2.50 -2.11 12.37
N ASN A 60 -3.64 -1.63 12.89
CA ASN A 60 -4.43 -2.33 13.90
C ASN A 60 -4.93 -3.67 13.36
N LEU A 61 -5.46 -3.68 12.13
CA LEU A 61 -5.95 -4.89 11.48
C LEU A 61 -4.81 -5.89 11.24
N LEU A 62 -3.67 -5.43 10.75
CA LEU A 62 -2.50 -6.27 10.52
C LEU A 62 -1.88 -6.78 11.82
N THR A 63 -1.90 -6.00 12.90
CA THR A 63 -1.43 -6.44 14.23
C THR A 63 -2.31 -7.58 14.76
N TYR A 64 -3.63 -7.48 14.60
CA TYR A 64 -4.53 -8.57 14.95
C TYR A 64 -4.27 -9.83 14.10
N LEU A 65 -4.07 -9.67 12.79
CA LEU A 65 -3.71 -10.77 11.90
C LEU A 65 -2.34 -11.37 12.26
N ALA A 66 -1.38 -10.57 12.72
CA ALA A 66 -0.09 -11.05 13.19
C ALA A 66 -0.21 -12.05 14.34
N ALA A 67 -1.18 -11.82 15.25
CA ALA A 67 -1.44 -12.74 16.37
C ALA A 67 -2.12 -14.06 15.93
N LYS A 68 -2.73 -14.09 14.74
CA LYS A 68 -3.44 -15.27 14.18
C LYS A 68 -2.61 -16.05 13.17
N THR A 69 -1.46 -15.54 12.76
CA THR A 69 -0.58 -16.10 11.74
C THR A 69 0.85 -16.21 12.24
N SER A 70 1.71 -16.95 11.55
CA SER A 70 3.08 -17.21 12.01
C SER A 70 4.15 -17.00 10.94
N LYS A 71 3.79 -17.01 9.65
CA LYS A 71 4.73 -17.00 8.52
C LYS A 71 4.47 -15.91 7.50
N ILE A 72 3.20 -15.65 7.17
CA ILE A 72 2.82 -14.70 6.15
C ILE A 72 3.33 -13.29 6.50
N LYS A 73 3.94 -12.63 5.54
CA LYS A 73 4.37 -11.23 5.68
C LYS A 73 3.18 -10.29 5.62
N LEU A 74 3.21 -9.24 6.41
CA LEU A 74 2.09 -8.36 6.70
C LEU A 74 2.41 -6.96 6.17
N GLY A 75 1.82 -6.60 5.05
CA GLY A 75 2.15 -5.37 4.34
C GLY A 75 1.06 -4.30 4.37
N THR A 76 1.47 -3.06 4.31
CA THR A 76 0.60 -1.93 3.97
C THR A 76 0.81 -1.51 2.52
N ALA A 77 -0.28 -1.19 1.80
CA ALA A 77 -0.18 -0.70 0.43
C ALA A 77 -1.29 0.32 0.13
N VAL A 78 -1.15 1.51 0.74
CA VAL A 78 -0.03 2.03 1.52
C VAL A 78 -0.53 2.72 2.78
N LEU A 79 0.35 2.98 3.76
CA LEU A 79 0.14 4.03 4.75
C LEU A 79 0.40 5.38 4.09
N THR A 80 -0.51 6.33 4.27
CA THR A 80 -0.44 7.62 3.60
C THR A 80 0.19 8.66 4.52
N LEU A 81 1.50 8.83 4.44
CA LEU A 81 2.29 9.59 5.39
C LEU A 81 1.89 11.06 5.61
N PRO A 82 1.33 11.82 4.63
CA PRO A 82 1.05 13.23 4.83
C PRO A 82 0.14 13.59 5.99
N TRP A 83 -0.71 12.69 6.46
CA TRP A 83 -1.60 12.94 7.60
C TRP A 83 -1.24 12.19 8.89
N HIS A 84 -0.18 11.39 8.87
CA HIS A 84 0.32 10.73 10.08
C HIS A 84 1.40 11.56 10.77
N ASN A 85 1.36 11.61 12.11
CA ASN A 85 2.52 12.03 12.87
C ASN A 85 3.65 11.00 12.68
N PRO A 86 4.80 11.37 12.11
CA PRO A 86 5.82 10.41 11.71
C PRO A 86 6.52 9.73 12.90
N VAL A 87 6.63 10.39 14.04
CA VAL A 87 7.22 9.80 15.25
C VAL A 87 6.27 8.76 15.84
N LEU A 88 5.01 9.12 16.04
CA LEU A 88 3.99 8.20 16.55
C LEU A 88 3.83 6.99 15.59
N LEU A 89 3.86 7.22 14.29
CA LEU A 89 3.78 6.13 13.31
C LEU A 89 5.02 5.23 13.37
N ALA A 90 6.21 5.79 13.60
CA ALA A 90 7.44 5.02 13.75
C ALA A 90 7.39 4.09 14.97
N GLU A 91 6.83 4.55 16.10
CA GLU A 91 6.59 3.74 17.31
C GLU A 91 5.59 2.61 17.07
N GLN A 92 4.48 2.90 16.40
CA GLN A 92 3.46 1.90 16.05
C GLN A 92 4.01 0.81 15.12
N VAL A 93 4.79 1.21 14.12
CA VAL A 93 5.43 0.29 13.18
C VAL A 93 6.48 -0.59 13.89
N ALA A 94 7.31 0.00 14.76
CA ALA A 94 8.29 -0.76 15.54
C ALA A 94 7.62 -1.76 16.50
N THR A 95 6.54 -1.35 17.16
CA THR A 95 5.72 -2.23 18.01
C THR A 95 5.17 -3.40 17.20
N MET A 96 4.58 -3.15 16.03
CA MET A 96 4.07 -4.21 15.17
C MET A 96 5.19 -5.12 14.64
N ASP A 97 6.37 -4.57 14.36
CA ASP A 97 7.53 -5.34 13.90
C ASP A 97 7.97 -6.36 14.97
N LEU A 98 8.02 -5.95 16.23
CA LEU A 98 8.29 -6.85 17.35
C LEU A 98 7.20 -7.91 17.52
N LEU A 99 5.93 -7.50 17.56
CA LEU A 99 4.79 -8.42 17.76
C LEU A 99 4.69 -9.44 16.62
N SER A 100 5.00 -9.04 15.41
CA SER A 100 5.00 -9.93 14.24
C SER A 100 6.30 -10.73 14.06
N LYS A 101 7.31 -10.51 14.91
CA LYS A 101 8.64 -11.13 14.78
C LYS A 101 9.30 -10.85 13.42
N GLY A 102 9.29 -9.58 13.00
CA GLY A 102 9.92 -9.13 11.78
C GLY A 102 9.16 -9.44 10.48
N ARG A 103 7.85 -9.69 10.54
CA ARG A 103 7.04 -10.00 9.36
C ARG A 103 6.42 -8.78 8.69
N ILE A 104 6.52 -7.58 9.28
CA ILE A 104 5.97 -6.37 8.66
C ILE A 104 6.72 -6.00 7.39
N GLN A 105 5.97 -5.60 6.37
CA GLN A 105 6.41 -5.03 5.12
C GLN A 105 5.80 -3.63 5.02
N LEU A 106 6.56 -2.61 5.38
CA LEU A 106 6.03 -1.24 5.50
C LEU A 106 5.90 -0.58 4.14
N GLY A 107 4.70 -0.57 3.60
CA GLY A 107 4.39 0.15 2.37
C GLY A 107 3.83 1.54 2.65
N VAL A 108 4.49 2.56 2.08
CA VAL A 108 4.15 3.96 2.28
C VAL A 108 3.86 4.67 0.97
N GLY A 109 3.06 5.73 1.05
CA GLY A 109 2.71 6.56 -0.09
C GLY A 109 2.29 7.97 0.32
N LYS A 110 2.19 8.84 -0.68
CA LYS A 110 1.80 10.25 -0.47
C LYS A 110 0.30 10.50 -0.53
N GLY A 111 -0.49 9.49 -0.85
CA GLY A 111 -1.91 9.65 -1.11
C GLY A 111 -2.22 10.27 -2.49
N TYR A 112 -3.48 10.13 -2.90
CA TYR A 112 -3.95 10.66 -4.20
C TYR A 112 -5.43 11.04 -4.19
N ARG A 113 -6.20 10.67 -3.15
CA ARG A 113 -7.64 10.93 -3.08
C ARG A 113 -7.91 12.27 -2.46
N TYR A 114 -8.56 13.14 -3.20
CA TYR A 114 -8.88 14.50 -2.76
C TYR A 114 -9.75 14.53 -1.50
N ASN A 115 -10.74 13.63 -1.40
CA ASN A 115 -11.62 13.57 -0.23
C ASN A 115 -10.86 13.32 1.08
N GLU A 116 -9.77 12.53 1.04
CA GLU A 116 -8.94 12.23 2.20
C GLU A 116 -8.14 13.47 2.64
N PHE A 117 -7.49 14.15 1.69
CA PHE A 117 -6.80 15.42 1.97
C PHE A 117 -7.75 16.50 2.53
N LYS A 118 -8.94 16.62 1.92
CA LYS A 118 -9.99 17.54 2.38
C LYS A 118 -10.44 17.19 3.81
N GLY A 119 -10.66 15.91 4.10
CA GLY A 119 -11.11 15.44 5.40
C GLY A 119 -10.12 15.71 6.50
N PHE A 120 -8.83 15.49 6.25
CA PHE A 120 -7.75 15.80 7.18
C PHE A 120 -7.32 17.27 7.18
N LYS A 121 -7.92 18.13 6.33
CA LYS A 121 -7.58 19.55 6.18
C LYS A 121 -6.11 19.79 5.80
N ILE A 122 -5.56 18.95 4.95
CA ILE A 122 -4.19 19.06 4.43
C ILE A 122 -4.24 19.50 2.97
N ASP A 123 -3.44 20.50 2.60
CA ASP A 123 -3.33 20.88 1.19
C ASP A 123 -2.65 19.77 0.39
N MET A 124 -3.34 19.27 -0.62
CA MET A 124 -2.81 18.21 -1.49
C MET A 124 -1.52 18.62 -2.23
N LYS A 125 -1.25 19.91 -2.38
CA LYS A 125 0.00 20.42 -2.97
C LYS A 125 1.21 20.12 -2.09
N GLU A 126 1.03 20.01 -0.78
CA GLU A 126 2.07 19.68 0.21
C GLU A 126 2.38 18.18 0.28
N ALA A 127 1.60 17.33 -0.41
CA ALA A 127 1.68 15.87 -0.27
C ALA A 127 3.09 15.29 -0.50
N ASN A 128 3.85 15.83 -1.47
CA ASN A 128 5.21 15.35 -1.75
C ASN A 128 6.17 15.75 -0.63
N GLU A 129 6.17 17.02 -0.21
CA GLU A 129 7.07 17.53 0.82
C GLU A 129 6.78 16.89 2.18
N ARG A 130 5.49 16.78 2.55
CA ARG A 130 5.08 16.07 3.78
C ARG A 130 5.50 14.61 3.77
N PHE A 131 5.36 13.94 2.64
CA PHE A 131 5.78 12.55 2.48
C PHE A 131 7.29 12.40 2.68
N ASP A 132 8.09 13.23 1.99
CA ASP A 132 9.56 13.17 2.08
C ASP A 132 10.05 13.49 3.49
N GLU A 133 9.51 14.55 4.13
CA GLU A 133 9.86 14.89 5.49
C GLU A 133 9.47 13.79 6.49
N SER A 134 8.28 13.21 6.35
CA SER A 134 7.81 12.14 7.24
C SER A 134 8.66 10.87 7.13
N ILE A 135 9.02 10.44 5.91
CA ILE A 135 9.84 9.22 5.77
C ILE A 135 11.26 9.42 6.31
N ASP A 136 11.84 10.61 6.13
CA ASP A 136 13.17 10.91 6.65
C ASP A 136 13.17 10.95 8.19
N ILE A 137 12.12 11.49 8.81
CA ILE A 137 11.92 11.44 10.28
C ILE A 137 11.76 10.00 10.76
N MET A 138 10.92 9.19 10.13
CA MET A 138 10.72 7.78 10.52
C MET A 138 12.02 6.98 10.43
N VAL A 139 12.77 7.11 9.34
CA VAL A 139 14.06 6.43 9.17
C VAL A 139 15.07 6.90 10.21
N LYS A 140 15.12 8.20 10.51
CA LYS A 140 15.97 8.77 11.56
C LYS A 140 15.58 8.22 12.94
N SER A 141 14.27 8.14 13.23
CA SER A 141 13.73 7.62 14.49
C SER A 141 14.19 6.19 14.76
N TRP A 142 14.12 5.30 13.78
CA TRP A 142 14.53 3.90 13.95
C TRP A 142 16.04 3.67 14.04
N LYS A 143 16.82 4.57 13.42
CA LYS A 143 18.29 4.49 13.45
C LYS A 143 18.91 5.07 14.71
N ASN A 144 18.27 6.08 15.31
CA ASN A 144 18.77 6.72 16.52
C ASN A 144 18.34 5.94 17.76
N LYS A 145 19.31 5.71 18.65
CA LYS A 145 19.09 5.13 19.97
C LYS A 145 19.19 6.16 21.08
N GLU A 146 19.72 7.31 20.79
CA GLU A 146 19.87 8.44 21.67
C GLU A 146 18.77 9.47 21.40
N LYS A 147 18.53 10.35 22.38
CA LYS A 147 17.61 11.46 22.21
C LYS A 147 18.07 12.41 21.09
N TRP A 148 17.12 12.92 20.35
CA TRP A 148 17.37 13.79 19.21
C TRP A 148 16.25 14.81 19.02
N SER A 149 16.60 15.93 18.36
CA SER A 149 15.65 16.98 18.00
C SER A 149 15.56 17.11 16.47
N TYR A 150 14.45 17.67 16.01
CA TYR A 150 14.19 17.91 14.59
C TYR A 150 13.38 19.21 14.45
N ALA A 151 13.80 20.05 13.52
CA ALA A 151 13.06 21.24 13.10
C ALA A 151 12.93 21.24 11.58
N GLY A 152 11.76 20.90 11.08
CA GLY A 152 11.44 20.84 9.66
C GLY A 152 10.36 21.84 9.27
N LYS A 153 9.81 21.66 8.08
CA LYS A 153 8.74 22.51 7.55
C LYS A 153 7.39 22.20 8.18
N PHE A 154 7.09 20.92 8.38
CA PHE A 154 5.79 20.44 8.85
C PHE A 154 5.85 19.86 10.26
N TRP A 155 7.02 19.43 10.70
CA TRP A 155 7.22 18.74 11.96
C TRP A 155 8.38 19.34 12.76
N SER A 156 8.17 19.44 14.08
CA SER A 156 9.21 19.82 15.02
C SER A 156 9.10 18.93 16.24
N PHE A 157 10.25 18.43 16.72
CA PHE A 157 10.35 17.57 17.89
C PHE A 157 11.58 17.94 18.71
N ASP A 158 11.44 17.98 20.03
CA ASP A 158 12.50 18.34 20.95
C ASP A 158 12.80 17.19 21.90
N ASP A 159 14.07 16.78 21.96
CA ASP A 159 14.63 15.81 22.90
C ASP A 159 13.84 14.49 22.98
N ILE A 160 13.51 13.90 21.81
CA ILE A 160 12.75 12.66 21.70
C ILE A 160 13.65 11.45 21.44
N VAL A 161 13.19 10.28 21.85
CA VAL A 161 13.68 8.97 21.43
C VAL A 161 12.49 8.08 21.08
N VAL A 162 12.59 7.32 20.00
CA VAL A 162 11.52 6.41 19.58
C VAL A 162 11.73 5.02 20.17
N GLU A 163 10.74 4.54 20.87
CA GLU A 163 10.70 3.22 21.50
C GLU A 163 9.38 2.50 21.17
N PRO A 164 9.44 1.15 20.97
CA PRO A 164 10.61 0.29 21.07
C PRO A 164 11.50 0.35 19.82
N SER A 165 12.69 -0.27 19.90
CA SER A 165 13.51 -0.52 18.70
C SER A 165 12.86 -1.59 17.82
N CYS A 166 13.06 -1.51 16.51
CA CYS A 166 12.56 -2.51 15.57
C CYS A 166 13.21 -3.89 15.75
N HIS A 167 12.46 -4.94 15.38
CA HIS A 167 12.99 -6.31 15.25
C HIS A 167 13.89 -6.44 14.02
N GLN A 168 13.46 -5.91 12.88
CA GLN A 168 14.24 -5.85 11.65
C GLN A 168 15.28 -4.72 11.73
N LEU A 169 16.51 -5.00 11.30
CA LEU A 169 17.60 -4.02 11.31
C LEU A 169 18.02 -3.64 9.88
N PRO A 170 18.27 -2.35 9.62
CA PRO A 170 18.25 -1.21 10.55
C PRO A 170 16.84 -0.68 10.83
N TYR A 171 15.83 -1.14 10.10
CA TYR A 171 14.39 -0.82 10.23
C TYR A 171 13.58 -1.80 9.37
N PRO A 172 12.24 -1.85 9.51
CA PRO A 172 11.39 -2.74 8.72
C PRO A 172 11.55 -2.53 7.22
N THR A 173 11.40 -3.63 6.47
CA THR A 173 11.47 -3.59 5.00
C THR A 173 10.52 -2.53 4.46
N LEU A 174 11.08 -1.51 3.80
CA LEU A 174 10.35 -0.37 3.29
C LEU A 174 9.94 -0.57 1.82
N TRP A 175 8.67 -0.36 1.55
CA TRP A 175 8.06 -0.35 0.23
C TRP A 175 7.47 1.02 -0.07
N MET A 176 7.64 1.52 -1.28
CA MET A 176 7.10 2.83 -1.68
C MET A 176 6.27 2.71 -2.95
N ALA A 177 5.05 3.25 -2.92
CA ALA A 177 4.20 3.29 -4.10
C ALA A 177 4.60 4.43 -5.04
N ALA A 178 4.86 4.10 -6.30
CA ALA A 178 5.18 5.09 -7.33
C ALA A 178 4.54 4.72 -8.68
N GLY A 179 3.98 5.73 -9.35
CA GLY A 179 3.29 5.56 -10.64
C GLY A 179 3.93 6.31 -11.82
N ASN A 180 4.90 7.20 -11.60
CA ASN A 180 5.62 7.87 -12.68
C ASN A 180 7.14 7.66 -12.54
N HIS A 181 7.87 7.88 -13.63
CA HIS A 181 9.29 7.57 -13.72
C HIS A 181 10.14 8.33 -12.70
N GLU A 182 9.84 9.59 -12.42
CA GLU A 182 10.61 10.37 -11.45
C GLU A 182 10.41 9.89 -10.02
N ALA A 183 9.17 9.60 -9.64
CA ALA A 183 8.87 9.00 -8.34
C ALA A 183 9.55 7.63 -8.18
N ILE A 184 9.59 6.81 -9.25
CA ILE A 184 10.26 5.50 -9.24
C ILE A 184 11.78 5.64 -9.03
N LYS A 185 12.43 6.63 -9.67
CA LYS A 185 13.84 6.93 -9.39
C LYS A 185 14.07 7.30 -7.93
N ASN A 186 13.16 8.09 -7.34
CA ASN A 186 13.26 8.45 -5.93
C ASN A 186 13.10 7.24 -4.99
N VAL A 187 12.22 6.28 -5.33
CA VAL A 187 12.13 4.99 -4.61
C VAL A 187 13.48 4.27 -4.63
N ALA A 188 14.11 4.15 -5.79
CA ALA A 188 15.41 3.51 -5.92
C ALA A 188 16.51 4.25 -5.16
N LYS A 189 16.57 5.59 -5.23
CA LYS A 189 17.54 6.42 -4.49
C LYS A 189 17.42 6.27 -2.97
N LYS A 190 16.19 6.13 -2.46
CA LYS A 190 15.94 5.86 -1.02
C LYS A 190 16.19 4.38 -0.64
N ASN A 191 16.66 3.55 -1.55
CA ASN A 191 16.89 2.11 -1.36
C ASN A 191 15.64 1.36 -0.88
N ALA A 192 14.44 1.83 -1.25
CA ALA A 192 13.18 1.20 -0.92
C ALA A 192 12.73 0.23 -2.02
N ASN A 193 11.88 -0.72 -1.67
CA ASN A 193 11.22 -1.61 -2.61
C ASN A 193 10.05 -0.91 -3.32
N LEU A 194 9.74 -1.33 -4.54
CA LEU A 194 8.75 -0.67 -5.39
C LEU A 194 7.39 -1.37 -5.35
N LEU A 195 6.34 -0.63 -5.00
CA LEU A 195 4.95 -1.03 -5.16
C LEU A 195 4.39 -0.43 -6.45
N LEU A 196 3.95 -1.27 -7.38
CA LEU A 196 3.30 -0.88 -8.62
C LEU A 196 1.79 -1.06 -8.53
N ASP A 197 1.07 -0.14 -9.17
CA ASP A 197 -0.39 -0.14 -9.18
C ASP A 197 -0.98 -1.32 -9.97
N GLN A 198 -2.28 -1.56 -9.74
CA GLN A 198 -3.03 -2.64 -10.37
C GLN A 198 -3.69 -2.25 -11.72
N PHE A 199 -3.50 -1.01 -12.19
CA PHE A 199 -4.29 -0.45 -13.29
C PHE A 199 -3.48 -0.17 -14.55
N SER A 200 -2.16 -0.04 -14.44
CA SER A 200 -1.31 0.29 -15.57
C SER A 200 -1.22 -0.85 -16.57
N PRO A 201 -1.23 -0.57 -17.90
CA PRO A 201 -0.96 -1.55 -18.93
C PRO A 201 0.41 -2.20 -18.76
N LEU A 202 0.57 -3.41 -19.30
CA LEU A 202 1.79 -4.20 -19.08
C LEU A 202 3.04 -3.57 -19.67
N ASP A 203 2.93 -2.96 -20.85
CA ASP A 203 4.03 -2.24 -21.50
C ASP A 203 4.53 -1.06 -20.63
N GLU A 204 3.61 -0.35 -19.97
CA GLU A 204 3.97 0.71 -19.03
C GLU A 204 4.63 0.14 -17.75
N VAL A 205 4.14 -0.99 -17.24
CA VAL A 205 4.76 -1.69 -16.11
C VAL A 205 6.19 -2.09 -16.43
N ILE A 206 6.43 -2.64 -17.63
CA ILE A 206 7.78 -3.02 -18.10
C ILE A 206 8.71 -1.82 -18.09
N LYS A 207 8.28 -0.67 -18.64
CA LYS A 207 9.07 0.57 -18.63
C LYS A 207 9.41 1.03 -17.22
N ARG A 208 8.44 1.01 -16.31
CA ARG A 208 8.62 1.37 -14.89
C ARG A 208 9.62 0.48 -14.18
N VAL A 209 9.55 -0.83 -14.42
CA VAL A 209 10.52 -1.81 -13.89
C VAL A 209 11.91 -1.53 -14.42
N GLN A 210 12.06 -1.21 -15.72
CA GLN A 210 13.33 -0.85 -16.31
C GLN A 210 13.94 0.42 -15.70
N VAL A 211 13.12 1.47 -15.47
CA VAL A 211 13.55 2.69 -14.79
C VAL A 211 14.05 2.39 -13.38
N TYR A 212 13.31 1.59 -12.60
CA TYR A 212 13.71 1.22 -11.25
C TYR A 212 15.04 0.46 -11.23
N LYS A 213 15.16 -0.59 -12.05
CA LYS A 213 16.38 -1.38 -12.17
C LYS A 213 17.59 -0.52 -12.60
N SER A 214 17.39 0.33 -13.60
CA SER A 214 18.46 1.24 -14.08
C SER A 214 18.94 2.17 -12.97
N GLU A 215 18.03 2.71 -12.15
CA GLU A 215 18.42 3.64 -11.09
C GLU A 215 19.09 2.91 -9.91
N LEU A 216 18.66 1.69 -9.56
CA LEU A 216 19.36 0.85 -8.58
C LEU A 216 20.80 0.56 -9.03
N ASN A 217 20.99 0.21 -10.32
CA ASN A 217 22.30 -0.04 -10.90
C ASN A 217 23.23 1.17 -10.77
N LYS A 218 22.74 2.37 -11.10
CA LYS A 218 23.50 3.62 -10.96
C LYS A 218 23.96 3.87 -9.52
N ASN A 219 23.11 3.52 -8.55
CA ASN A 219 23.40 3.71 -7.14
C ASN A 219 24.14 2.50 -6.49
N LYS A 220 24.55 1.51 -7.28
CA LYS A 220 25.23 0.27 -6.82
C LYS A 220 24.41 -0.51 -5.78
N LEU A 221 23.09 -0.53 -5.91
CA LEU A 221 22.13 -1.16 -5.01
C LEU A 221 21.49 -2.42 -5.64
N ASN A 222 22.26 -3.21 -6.38
CA ASN A 222 21.79 -4.25 -7.29
C ASN A 222 21.39 -5.59 -6.68
N ASP A 223 21.50 -5.74 -5.39
CA ASP A 223 21.27 -7.04 -4.77
C ASP A 223 19.78 -7.43 -4.85
N ASP A 224 19.51 -8.55 -5.55
CA ASP A 224 18.21 -9.22 -5.65
C ASP A 224 17.00 -8.32 -6.02
N THR A 225 17.09 -7.67 -7.17
CA THR A 225 16.00 -6.78 -7.67
C THR A 225 14.65 -7.50 -7.86
N HIS A 226 14.65 -8.84 -7.99
CA HIS A 226 13.41 -9.62 -8.17
C HIS A 226 12.51 -9.66 -6.94
N ASN A 227 13.09 -9.56 -5.74
CA ASN A 227 12.34 -9.52 -4.49
C ASN A 227 11.98 -8.09 -4.06
N ARG A 228 12.32 -7.08 -4.86
CA ARG A 228 12.14 -5.66 -4.57
C ARG A 228 11.00 -4.99 -5.33
N ILE A 229 10.24 -5.75 -6.10
CA ILE A 229 9.13 -5.22 -6.90
C ILE A 229 7.88 -6.05 -6.60
N ALA A 230 6.80 -5.38 -6.22
CA ALA A 230 5.48 -5.98 -6.10
C ALA A 230 4.52 -5.33 -7.09
N LEU A 231 3.81 -6.17 -7.84
CA LEU A 231 2.80 -5.78 -8.80
C LEU A 231 1.46 -6.38 -8.40
N ALA A 232 0.46 -5.54 -8.16
CA ALA A 232 -0.90 -6.00 -7.94
C ALA A 232 -1.60 -6.26 -9.27
N ARG A 233 -2.35 -7.35 -9.34
CA ARG A 233 -3.27 -7.66 -10.44
C ARG A 233 -4.53 -8.31 -9.89
N ALA A 234 -5.66 -7.96 -10.47
CA ALA A 234 -6.90 -8.64 -10.14
C ALA A 234 -6.93 -9.98 -10.84
N LEU A 235 -7.28 -11.00 -10.08
CA LEU A 235 -7.49 -12.36 -10.59
C LEU A 235 -8.92 -12.80 -10.27
N TYR A 236 -9.63 -13.34 -11.23
CA TYR A 236 -10.89 -14.02 -11.05
C TYR A 236 -10.97 -15.20 -12.03
N ILE A 237 -11.37 -16.36 -11.53
CA ILE A 237 -11.55 -17.57 -12.34
C ILE A 237 -13.05 -17.72 -12.59
N ALA A 238 -13.49 -17.36 -13.80
CA ALA A 238 -14.88 -17.47 -14.21
C ALA A 238 -15.18 -18.88 -14.73
N LYS A 239 -16.39 -19.38 -14.49
CA LYS A 239 -16.87 -20.67 -15.01
C LYS A 239 -17.11 -20.62 -16.52
N ASP A 240 -17.60 -19.47 -16.98
CA ASP A 240 -17.98 -19.25 -18.37
C ASP A 240 -17.84 -17.76 -18.76
N GLU A 241 -18.05 -17.46 -20.03
CA GLU A 241 -17.93 -16.10 -20.56
C GLU A 241 -19.00 -15.14 -19.99
N LYS A 242 -20.18 -15.66 -19.65
CA LYS A 242 -21.26 -14.86 -19.05
C LYS A 242 -20.84 -14.37 -17.66
N GLU A 243 -20.39 -15.26 -16.78
CA GLU A 243 -19.91 -14.90 -15.45
C GLU A 243 -18.72 -13.94 -15.53
N LYS A 244 -17.80 -14.16 -16.47
CA LYS A 244 -16.69 -13.24 -16.72
C LYS A 244 -17.16 -11.82 -17.00
N MET A 245 -18.14 -11.66 -17.90
CA MET A 245 -18.67 -10.34 -18.25
C MET A 245 -19.39 -9.68 -17.08
N GLU A 246 -20.16 -10.44 -16.29
CA GLU A 246 -20.81 -9.93 -15.09
C GLU A 246 -19.80 -9.42 -14.05
N VAL A 247 -18.71 -10.14 -13.84
CA VAL A 247 -17.64 -9.71 -12.90
C VAL A 247 -16.92 -8.48 -13.39
N ILE A 248 -16.65 -8.36 -14.69
CA ILE A 248 -16.07 -7.16 -15.29
C ILE A 248 -16.97 -5.95 -15.02
N GLU A 249 -18.28 -6.09 -15.31
CA GLU A 249 -19.24 -5.01 -15.13
C GLU A 249 -19.31 -4.57 -13.65
N LYS A 250 -19.47 -5.51 -12.73
CA LYS A 250 -19.48 -5.23 -11.27
C LYS A 250 -18.23 -4.48 -10.83
N ARG A 251 -17.05 -4.89 -11.33
CA ARG A 251 -15.78 -4.22 -11.04
C ARG A 251 -15.72 -2.80 -11.61
N MET A 252 -16.24 -2.59 -12.81
CA MET A 252 -16.28 -1.26 -13.42
C MET A 252 -17.19 -0.31 -12.62
N ILE A 253 -18.36 -0.77 -12.19
CA ILE A 253 -19.26 0.00 -11.33
C ILE A 253 -18.59 0.36 -10.00
N ALA A 254 -17.97 -0.64 -9.34
CA ALA A 254 -17.27 -0.40 -8.08
C ALA A 254 -16.11 0.59 -8.25
N ARG A 255 -15.37 0.50 -9.36
CA ARG A 255 -14.26 1.42 -9.66
C ARG A 255 -14.75 2.84 -9.91
N SER A 256 -15.84 3.00 -10.65
CA SER A 256 -16.44 4.34 -10.89
C SER A 256 -16.77 5.07 -9.59
N LYS A 257 -17.33 4.36 -8.60
CA LYS A 257 -17.59 4.92 -7.26
C LYS A 257 -16.32 5.37 -6.54
N VAL A 258 -15.25 4.61 -6.69
CA VAL A 258 -13.94 4.96 -6.08
C VAL A 258 -13.29 6.15 -6.79
N ASP A 259 -13.43 6.25 -8.11
CA ASP A 259 -12.87 7.36 -8.88
C ASP A 259 -13.53 8.70 -8.53
N GLN A 260 -14.84 8.71 -8.24
CA GLN A 260 -15.56 9.89 -7.76
C GLN A 260 -14.96 10.48 -6.47
N LEU A 261 -14.41 9.63 -5.58
CA LEU A 261 -13.73 10.09 -4.37
C LEU A 261 -12.40 10.83 -4.64
N SER A 262 -11.86 10.68 -5.85
CA SER A 262 -10.62 11.33 -6.26
C SER A 262 -10.86 12.63 -7.03
N GLU A 263 -12.13 12.99 -7.30
CA GLU A 263 -12.48 14.19 -8.03
C GLU A 263 -12.08 15.46 -7.27
N ARG A 264 -11.41 16.35 -8.00
CA ARG A 264 -10.99 17.65 -7.52
C ARG A 264 -11.96 18.74 -7.97
N PRO A 265 -12.04 19.85 -7.24
CA PRO A 265 -12.84 21.01 -7.69
C PRO A 265 -12.42 21.57 -9.06
N ASP A 266 -11.16 21.36 -9.48
CA ASP A 266 -10.62 21.76 -10.79
C ASP A 266 -10.88 20.72 -11.89
N GLY A 267 -11.65 19.67 -11.63
CA GLY A 267 -11.98 18.60 -12.57
C GLY A 267 -10.80 17.67 -12.93
N LYS A 268 -9.66 17.81 -12.30
CA LYS A 268 -8.48 17.00 -12.60
C LYS A 268 -8.46 15.72 -11.78
N ASN A 269 -8.69 14.58 -12.43
CA ASN A 269 -8.55 13.24 -11.86
C ASN A 269 -7.28 12.56 -12.32
N LYS A 270 -6.67 11.77 -11.42
CA LYS A 270 -5.46 11.00 -11.74
C LYS A 270 -5.70 9.70 -12.50
N SER A 271 -6.88 9.11 -12.39
CA SER A 271 -7.21 7.85 -13.06
C SER A 271 -8.39 8.02 -13.99
N SER A 272 -8.25 7.65 -15.24
CA SER A 272 -9.36 7.63 -16.18
C SER A 272 -10.06 6.27 -16.15
N ILE A 273 -11.40 6.28 -16.17
CA ILE A 273 -12.24 5.08 -16.35
C ILE A 273 -11.87 4.36 -17.65
N MET A 274 -11.45 5.08 -18.66
CA MET A 274 -11.01 4.52 -19.96
C MET A 274 -9.80 3.61 -19.82
N THR A 275 -8.78 4.03 -19.05
CA THR A 275 -7.58 3.20 -18.77
C THR A 275 -7.95 1.94 -18.00
N PHE A 276 -8.86 2.04 -17.04
CA PHE A 276 -9.32 0.90 -16.28
C PHE A 276 -10.11 -0.09 -17.15
N LYS A 277 -10.98 0.37 -18.04
CA LYS A 277 -11.69 -0.48 -19.02
C LYS A 277 -10.70 -1.32 -19.83
N ALA A 278 -9.71 -0.66 -20.46
CA ALA A 278 -8.73 -1.34 -21.30
C ALA A 278 -7.96 -2.42 -20.51
N VAL A 279 -7.50 -2.10 -19.30
CA VAL A 279 -6.76 -3.04 -18.44
C VAL A 279 -7.65 -4.20 -17.97
N SER A 280 -8.91 -3.94 -17.60
CA SER A 280 -9.85 -4.97 -17.14
C SER A 280 -10.15 -5.99 -18.24
N TYR A 281 -10.34 -5.53 -19.47
CA TYR A 281 -10.54 -6.44 -20.62
C TYR A 281 -9.29 -7.28 -20.91
N THR A 282 -8.10 -6.69 -20.83
CA THR A 282 -6.84 -7.38 -21.13
C THR A 282 -6.51 -8.46 -20.10
N HIS A 283 -6.82 -8.25 -18.83
CA HIS A 283 -6.47 -9.19 -17.75
C HIS A 283 -7.43 -10.37 -17.59
N LEU A 284 -8.65 -10.28 -18.10
CA LEU A 284 -9.63 -11.36 -18.01
C LEU A 284 -9.58 -12.31 -19.21
N THR A 285 -8.81 -11.96 -20.24
CA THR A 285 -8.70 -12.79 -21.48
C THR A 285 -7.45 -13.67 -21.53
N LEU A 286 -6.54 -13.59 -20.56
CA LEU A 286 -5.29 -14.35 -20.60
C LEU A 286 -5.08 -15.14 -19.32
N PRO A 287 -4.95 -16.49 -19.41
CA PRO A 287 -4.21 -17.25 -18.44
C PRO A 287 -2.72 -17.02 -18.72
N THR A 288 -2.22 -15.81 -18.52
CA THR A 288 -0.80 -15.56 -18.72
C THR A 288 -0.13 -15.48 -17.36
N ILE A 289 0.44 -16.60 -16.96
CA ILE A 289 1.51 -16.63 -15.97
C ILE A 289 2.70 -15.94 -16.64
N LEU A 290 2.84 -14.65 -16.41
CA LEU A 290 4.06 -13.94 -16.79
C LEU A 290 5.15 -14.28 -15.78
N ARG A 291 6.10 -15.11 -16.22
CA ARG A 291 7.42 -15.18 -15.58
C ARG A 291 8.13 -13.85 -15.86
N VAL A 292 8.30 -13.04 -14.83
CA VAL A 292 9.22 -11.88 -14.82
C VAL A 292 10.47 -12.29 -14.09
#